data_be0f5ccc2400ef0b5b4a8f32c1d6bd41
#
_entry.id   be0f5ccc2400ef0b5b4a8f32c1d6bd41
#
_cell.length_a   1.000
_cell.length_b   1.000
_cell.length_c   1.000
_cell.angle_alpha   90.00
_cell.angle_beta   90.00
_cell.angle_gamma   90.00
#
_symmetry.space_group_name_H-M   'P 1'
#
loop_
_entity.id
_entity.type
_entity.pdbx_description
1 polymer ?
#
loop_
_entity_poly.entity_id
_entity_poly.type
_entity_poly.pdbx_seq_one_letter_code
_entity_poly.pdbx_strand_id
1 'polypeptide(L)' 'YVSFEISNTGGETAESVQVIAELQENGQVEETGDVQINFLASGEKQTGAFVFSKDPRQGDLKLRVSGYTLP' A
#
# COMPACT_ATOMS: atom_id res chain seq x y z
N TYR A 1 -3.41 -12.07 -6.80
CA TYR A 1 -3.41 -10.72 -6.23
C TYR A 1 -2.96 -10.75 -4.77
N VAL A 2 -2.57 -9.60 -4.26
CA VAL A 2 -2.13 -9.46 -2.87
C VAL A 2 -3.06 -8.51 -2.15
N SER A 3 -3.69 -8.96 -1.07
CA SER A 3 -4.51 -8.09 -0.23
C SER A 3 -3.67 -7.49 0.88
N PHE A 4 -4.02 -6.27 1.30
CA PHE A 4 -3.34 -5.59 2.37
C PHE A 4 -4.34 -4.89 3.28
N GLU A 5 -3.90 -4.58 4.50
CA GLU A 5 -4.67 -3.79 5.45
C GLU A 5 -3.82 -2.58 5.84
N ILE A 6 -4.46 -1.42 5.89
CA ILE A 6 -3.83 -0.19 6.36
C ILE A 6 -4.65 0.37 7.51
N SER A 7 -3.98 0.87 8.52
CA SER A 7 -4.64 1.50 9.67
C SER A 7 -4.03 2.86 9.96
N ASN A 8 -4.85 3.76 10.49
CA ASN A 8 -4.41 5.07 10.96
C ASN A 8 -4.35 5.04 12.49
N THR A 9 -3.15 5.02 13.03
CA THR A 9 -2.92 5.03 14.47
C THR A 9 -2.71 6.43 15.05
N GLY A 10 -2.74 7.45 14.18
CA GLY A 10 -2.61 8.85 14.61
C GLY A 10 -3.91 9.42 15.14
N GLY A 11 -3.85 10.66 15.61
CA GLY A 11 -5.00 11.36 16.17
C GLY A 11 -5.85 12.14 15.16
N GLU A 12 -5.48 12.14 13.89
CA GLU A 12 -6.17 12.91 12.86
C GLU A 12 -6.47 12.06 11.66
N THR A 13 -7.50 12.45 10.90
CA THR A 13 -7.82 11.82 9.62
C THR A 13 -6.72 12.11 8.61
N ALA A 14 -6.26 11.07 7.92
CA ALA A 14 -5.34 11.22 6.80
C ALA A 14 -6.12 11.27 5.49
N GLU A 15 -5.70 12.12 4.57
CA GLU A 15 -6.29 12.26 3.24
C GLU A 15 -5.28 11.89 2.17
N SER A 16 -5.77 11.42 1.05
CA SER A 16 -4.94 11.10 -0.13
C SER A 16 -3.78 10.19 0.24
N VAL A 17 -4.06 9.15 1.02
CA VAL A 17 -3.05 8.19 1.46
C VAL A 17 -2.64 7.34 0.27
N GLN A 18 -1.37 7.36 -0.05
CA GLN A 18 -0.85 6.60 -1.19
C GLN A 18 -0.04 5.42 -0.70
N VAL A 19 -0.47 4.23 -1.10
CA VAL A 19 0.19 2.97 -0.75
C VAL A 19 0.85 2.43 -2.01
N ILE A 20 2.13 2.11 -1.90
CA ILE A 20 2.92 1.58 -3.01
C ILE A 20 3.39 0.19 -2.66
N ALA A 21 3.25 -0.71 -3.62
CA ALA A 21 3.80 -2.06 -3.55
C ALA A 21 4.87 -2.23 -4.61
N GLU A 22 5.96 -2.87 -4.24
CA GLU A 22 7.04 -3.22 -5.15
C GLU A 22 7.31 -4.72 -5.05
N LEU A 23 7.27 -5.39 -6.20
CA LEU A 23 7.67 -6.78 -6.29
C LEU A 23 9.11 -6.81 -6.80
N GLN A 24 10.02 -7.33 -5.99
CA GLN A 24 11.43 -7.40 -6.30
C GLN A 24 11.85 -8.85 -6.49
N GLU A 25 12.74 -9.05 -7.45
CA GLU A 25 13.30 -10.37 -7.73
C GLU A 25 14.78 -10.19 -8.03
N ASN A 26 15.63 -10.92 -7.31
CA ASN A 26 17.09 -10.82 -7.44
C ASN A 26 17.61 -9.39 -7.24
N GLY A 27 16.98 -8.64 -6.33
CA GLY A 27 17.37 -7.28 -6.02
C GLY A 27 16.90 -6.23 -7.01
N GLN A 28 16.09 -6.61 -7.99
CA GLN A 28 15.55 -5.70 -8.99
C GLN A 28 14.03 -5.58 -8.83
N VAL A 29 13.51 -4.37 -9.03
CA VAL A 29 12.06 -4.14 -9.05
C VAL A 29 11.52 -4.64 -10.37
N GLU A 30 10.67 -5.67 -10.31
CA GLU A 30 10.07 -6.28 -11.49
C GLU A 30 8.71 -5.69 -11.81
N GLU A 31 7.98 -5.29 -10.78
CA GLU A 31 6.63 -4.76 -10.96
C GLU A 31 6.29 -3.87 -9.79
N THR A 32 5.53 -2.79 -10.06
CA THR A 32 5.05 -1.89 -9.01
C THR A 32 3.55 -1.70 -9.15
N GLY A 33 2.91 -1.40 -8.02
CA GLY A 33 1.51 -1.03 -8.00
C GLY A 33 1.29 0.10 -7.01
N ASP A 34 0.23 0.87 -7.20
CA ASP A 34 -0.14 1.90 -6.25
C ASP A 34 -1.65 1.93 -6.07
N VAL A 35 -2.06 2.28 -4.86
CA VAL A 35 -3.47 2.46 -4.50
C VAL A 35 -3.57 3.73 -3.69
N GLN A 36 -4.55 4.57 -4.00
CA GLN A 36 -4.84 5.77 -3.24
C GLN A 36 -6.09 5.56 -2.41
N ILE A 37 -5.99 5.89 -1.12
CA ILE A 37 -7.12 5.90 -0.19
C ILE A 37 -7.47 7.35 0.06
N ASN A 38 -8.71 7.74 -0.24
CA ASN A 38 -9.10 9.15 -0.16
C ASN A 38 -9.13 9.66 1.26
N PHE A 39 -9.66 8.86 2.19
CA PHE A 39 -9.75 9.22 3.61
C PHE A 39 -9.49 8.00 4.46
N LEU A 40 -8.71 8.19 5.50
CA LEU A 40 -8.47 7.15 6.51
C LEU A 40 -8.58 7.84 7.88
N ALA A 41 -9.70 7.64 8.54
CA ALA A 41 -9.97 8.29 9.83
C ALA A 41 -9.07 7.75 10.93
N SER A 42 -8.90 8.54 12.00
CA SER A 42 -8.16 8.10 13.17
C SER A 42 -8.76 6.81 13.71
N GLY A 43 -7.91 5.79 13.89
CA GLY A 43 -8.33 4.48 14.37
C GLY A 43 -9.01 3.60 13.32
N GLU A 44 -9.19 4.10 12.11
CA GLU A 44 -9.83 3.34 11.03
C GLU A 44 -8.84 2.35 10.41
N LYS A 45 -9.40 1.21 9.95
CA LYS A 45 -8.68 0.25 9.14
C LYS A 45 -9.41 0.08 7.82
N GLN A 46 -8.64 0.01 6.75
CA GLN A 46 -9.18 -0.28 5.43
C GLN A 46 -8.36 -1.38 4.78
N THR A 47 -9.00 -2.13 3.90
CA THR A 47 -8.34 -3.18 3.13
C THR A 47 -8.31 -2.79 1.67
N GLY A 48 -7.30 -3.28 0.98
CA GLY A 48 -7.17 -3.11 -0.45
C GLY A 48 -6.41 -4.28 -1.05
N ALA A 49 -6.20 -4.22 -2.36
CA ALA A 49 -5.49 -5.30 -3.04
C ALA A 49 -4.68 -4.73 -4.19
N PHE A 50 -3.54 -5.38 -4.45
CA PHE A 50 -2.74 -5.15 -5.63
C PHE A 50 -2.84 -6.35 -6.56
N VAL A 51 -2.90 -6.10 -7.85
CA VAL A 51 -2.91 -7.15 -8.86
C VAL A 51 -1.58 -7.08 -9.60
N PHE A 52 -0.82 -8.18 -9.54
CA PHE A 52 0.44 -8.29 -10.23
C PHE A 52 0.32 -9.32 -11.36
N SER A 53 1.00 -9.06 -12.45
CA SER A 53 1.07 -10.01 -13.56
C SER A 53 1.99 -11.19 -13.24
N LYS A 54 2.95 -11.00 -12.33
CA LYS A 54 3.84 -12.05 -11.85
C LYS A 54 3.37 -12.56 -10.50
N ASP A 55 3.74 -13.80 -10.18
CA ASP A 55 3.40 -14.39 -8.89
C ASP A 55 4.25 -13.74 -7.79
N PRO A 56 3.65 -12.99 -6.86
CA PRO A 56 4.41 -12.31 -5.81
C PRO A 56 5.10 -13.27 -4.83
N ARG A 57 4.71 -14.55 -4.81
CA ARG A 57 5.35 -15.55 -3.95
C ARG A 57 6.73 -15.96 -4.43
N GLN A 58 7.09 -15.60 -5.67
CA GLN A 58 8.39 -15.94 -6.25
C GLN A 58 9.45 -14.87 -6.05
N GLY A 59 9.10 -13.79 -5.35
CA GLY A 59 10.02 -12.69 -5.10
C GLY A 59 9.75 -12.05 -3.76
N ASP A 60 10.37 -10.91 -3.52
CA ASP A 60 10.18 -10.11 -2.31
C ASP A 60 9.16 -9.03 -2.58
N LEU A 61 8.11 -9.00 -1.77
CA LEU A 61 7.07 -7.98 -1.86
C LEU A 61 7.28 -6.97 -0.75
N LYS A 62 7.37 -5.69 -1.14
CA LYS A 62 7.50 -4.58 -0.20
C LYS A 62 6.34 -3.63 -0.35
N LEU A 63 5.76 -3.25 0.78
CA LEU A 63 4.64 -2.31 0.83
C LEU A 63 5.07 -1.10 1.66
N ARG A 64 4.68 0.08 1.21
CA ARG A 64 4.95 1.30 1.97
C ARG A 64 3.88 2.36 1.70
N VAL A 65 3.74 3.26 2.65
CA VAL A 65 2.95 4.47 2.46
C VAL A 65 3.90 5.54 1.94
N SER A 66 3.67 6.02 0.72
CA SER A 66 4.56 6.99 0.10
C SER A 66 4.24 8.42 0.53
N GLY A 67 3.00 8.68 0.96
CA GLY A 67 2.61 10.01 1.41
C GLY A 67 1.15 10.07 1.78
N TYR A 68 0.80 11.15 2.48
CA TYR A 68 -0.58 11.49 2.81
C TYR A 68 -0.62 12.98 3.17
N THR A 69 -1.83 13.54 3.22
CA THR A 69 -2.04 14.90 3.67
C THR A 69 -2.98 14.92 4.86
N LEU A 70 -2.84 15.94 5.70
CA LEU A 70 -3.78 16.18 6.79
C LEU A 70 -4.77 17.25 6.36
N PRO A 71 -6.04 17.12 6.73
CA PRO A 71 -7.05 18.13 6.39
C PRO A 71 -6.83 19.46 7.09
#